data_5b49bef20df0f2dae962e6f8f74f411a
#
_entry.id   5b49bef20df0f2dae962e6f8f74f411a
#
_cell.length_a   1.000
_cell.length_b   1.000
_cell.length_c   1.000
_cell.angle_alpha   90.00
_cell.angle_beta   90.00
_cell.angle_gamma   90.00
#
_symmetry.space_group_name_H-M   'P 1'
#
loop_
_entity.id
_entity.type
_entity.pdbx_description
1 polymer ?
#
loop_
_entity_poly.entity_id
_entity_poly.type
_entity_poly.pdbx_seq_one_letter_code
_entity_poly.pdbx_strand_id
1 'polypeptide(L)'
;MKIKRIVVGELEENCYIVEKNNECIIIDPGDEAIRISENITKPVVGILVTHHHFDHVGALDKMKEKYNITKENDFGNIGWNIEVIETPGHTKDSLTFYFKDDKAMFTGDFIFQGTIGRMDLSTGSYEDMLNSLEKMVNYPKDIDVYPGHGEKTVLGLEIPKLINYLK
;
A
#
# COMPACT_ATOMS: atom_id res chain seq x y z
N MET A 1 13.41 -1.73 -9.99
CA MET A 1 12.60 -2.35 -8.91
C MET A 1 11.79 -3.51 -9.44
N LYS A 2 11.67 -4.59 -8.69
CA LYS A 2 10.81 -5.75 -9.03
C LYS A 2 9.71 -5.85 -7.97
N ILE A 3 8.47 -5.96 -8.42
CA ILE A 3 7.28 -6.06 -7.56
C ILE A 3 6.63 -7.41 -7.81
N LYS A 4 6.38 -8.16 -6.73
CA LYS A 4 5.61 -9.38 -6.73
C LYS A 4 4.35 -9.16 -5.90
N ARG A 5 3.18 -9.36 -6.50
CA ARG A 5 1.88 -9.36 -5.82
C ARG A 5 1.54 -10.79 -5.38
N ILE A 6 1.11 -10.93 -4.14
CA ILE A 6 0.60 -12.18 -3.58
C ILE A 6 -0.77 -11.87 -3.03
N VAL A 7 -1.81 -12.41 -3.64
CA VAL A 7 -3.18 -12.27 -3.16
C VAL A 7 -3.37 -13.20 -1.98
N VAL A 8 -3.75 -12.69 -0.81
CA VAL A 8 -3.86 -13.46 0.44
C VAL A 8 -5.21 -13.25 1.12
N GLY A 9 -5.57 -14.24 1.96
CA GLY A 9 -6.77 -14.21 2.77
C GLY A 9 -8.09 -14.30 2.01
N GLU A 10 -9.19 -14.36 2.76
CA GLU A 10 -10.55 -14.49 2.19
C GLU A 10 -11.04 -13.23 1.45
N LEU A 11 -10.50 -12.06 1.81
CA LEU A 11 -10.82 -10.79 1.17
C LEU A 11 -9.95 -10.49 -0.06
N GLU A 12 -9.09 -11.43 -0.46
CA GLU A 12 -8.21 -11.29 -1.64
C GLU A 12 -7.35 -10.01 -1.59
N GLU A 13 -6.77 -9.74 -0.41
CA GLU A 13 -5.86 -8.61 -0.21
C GLU A 13 -4.55 -8.83 -0.98
N ASN A 14 -3.97 -7.76 -1.47
CA ASN A 14 -2.70 -7.73 -2.20
C ASN A 14 -1.53 -7.43 -1.27
N CYS A 15 -0.87 -8.46 -0.76
CA CYS A 15 0.45 -8.32 -0.17
C CYS A 15 1.51 -8.12 -1.26
N TYR A 16 2.40 -7.15 -1.11
CA TYR A 16 3.48 -6.92 -2.07
C TYR A 16 4.86 -7.22 -1.49
N ILE A 17 5.69 -7.92 -2.27
CA ILE A 17 7.13 -8.05 -2.05
C ILE A 17 7.83 -7.17 -3.08
N VAL A 18 8.52 -6.15 -2.61
CA VAL A 18 9.22 -5.18 -3.44
C VAL A 18 10.72 -5.40 -3.30
N GLU A 19 11.40 -5.77 -4.40
CA GLU A 19 12.83 -6.04 -4.42
C GLU A 19 13.59 -4.94 -5.17
N LYS A 20 14.64 -4.41 -4.54
CA LYS A 20 15.57 -3.43 -5.12
C LYS A 20 16.92 -3.53 -4.42
N ASN A 21 18.04 -3.33 -5.14
CA ASN A 21 19.39 -3.31 -4.56
C ASN A 21 19.77 -4.56 -3.74
N ASN A 22 19.29 -5.73 -4.13
CA ASN A 22 19.47 -7.00 -3.43
C ASN A 22 18.82 -7.10 -2.04
N GLU A 23 17.86 -6.24 -1.76
CA GLU A 23 17.05 -6.19 -0.53
C GLU A 23 15.58 -6.31 -0.89
N CYS A 24 14.73 -6.53 0.10
CA CYS A 24 13.29 -6.52 -0.10
C CYS A 24 12.53 -5.80 1.03
N ILE A 25 11.38 -5.25 0.67
CA ILE A 25 10.36 -4.71 1.59
C ILE A 25 9.08 -5.52 1.39
N ILE A 26 8.37 -5.79 2.48
CA ILE A 26 7.03 -6.37 2.46
C ILE A 26 6.04 -5.23 2.69
N ILE A 27 4.97 -5.18 1.90
CA ILE A 27 3.89 -4.19 2.07
C ILE A 27 2.59 -4.95 2.31
N ASP A 28 1.87 -4.58 3.37
CA ASP A 28 0.60 -5.13 3.80
C ASP A 28 0.60 -6.67 3.88
N PRO A 29 1.29 -7.28 4.86
CA PRO A 29 1.23 -8.73 5.07
C PRO A 29 -0.10 -9.13 5.71
N GLY A 30 -1.16 -9.25 4.89
CA GLY A 30 -2.53 -9.41 5.36
C GLY A 30 -2.85 -10.78 5.94
N ASP A 31 -2.36 -11.86 5.32
CA ASP A 31 -2.59 -13.23 5.76
C ASP A 31 -1.52 -14.18 5.22
N GLU A 32 -1.65 -15.49 5.44
CA GLU A 32 -0.85 -16.56 4.85
C GLU A 32 0.69 -16.35 4.98
N ALA A 33 1.18 -16.01 6.18
CA ALA A 33 2.59 -15.70 6.46
C ALA A 33 3.60 -16.70 5.85
N ILE A 34 3.25 -18.00 5.79
CA ILE A 34 4.11 -19.04 5.20
C ILE A 34 4.23 -18.79 3.69
N ARG A 35 3.11 -18.61 3.00
CA ARG A 35 3.07 -18.38 1.57
C ARG A 35 3.78 -17.09 1.16
N ILE A 36 3.62 -16.01 1.94
CA ILE A 36 4.40 -14.77 1.74
C ILE A 36 5.89 -15.08 1.86
N SER A 37 6.29 -15.78 2.93
CA SER A 37 7.70 -16.10 3.20
C SER A 37 8.36 -16.94 2.13
N GLU A 38 7.66 -17.92 1.55
CA GLU A 38 8.15 -18.78 0.47
C GLU A 38 8.48 -17.98 -0.81
N ASN A 39 7.92 -16.80 -0.95
CA ASN A 39 8.14 -15.90 -2.08
C ASN A 39 9.27 -14.88 -1.85
N ILE A 40 9.86 -14.84 -0.65
CA ILE A 40 10.95 -13.93 -0.28
C ILE A 40 12.30 -14.61 -0.48
N THR A 41 13.12 -14.02 -1.32
CA THR A 41 14.46 -14.56 -1.66
C THR A 41 15.60 -13.61 -1.31
N LYS A 42 15.28 -12.43 -0.80
CA LYS A 42 16.24 -11.37 -0.44
C LYS A 42 16.08 -11.00 1.03
N PRO A 43 17.14 -10.46 1.68
CA PRO A 43 17.03 -9.91 3.02
C PRO A 43 15.88 -8.88 3.11
N VAL A 44 15.00 -9.04 4.10
CA VAL A 44 13.93 -8.10 4.40
C VAL A 44 14.49 -6.96 5.23
N VAL A 45 14.40 -5.74 4.71
CA VAL A 45 14.90 -4.52 5.37
C VAL A 45 13.79 -3.67 6.00
N GLY A 46 12.53 -4.00 5.73
CA GLY A 46 11.38 -3.31 6.31
C GLY A 46 10.05 -3.96 5.97
N ILE A 47 9.04 -3.63 6.77
CA ILE A 47 7.64 -3.95 6.53
C ILE A 47 6.86 -2.65 6.55
N LEU A 48 6.12 -2.36 5.49
CA LEU A 48 5.26 -1.19 5.39
C LEU A 48 3.80 -1.63 5.50
N VAL A 49 3.01 -0.83 6.20
CA VAL A 49 1.57 -1.05 6.40
C VAL A 49 0.85 0.22 5.99
N THR A 50 -0.06 0.10 5.03
CA THR A 50 -0.84 1.23 4.52
C THR A 50 -1.91 1.65 5.53
N HIS A 51 -2.56 0.71 6.18
CA HIS A 51 -3.54 0.94 7.26
C HIS A 51 -3.77 -0.35 8.06
N HIS A 52 -4.44 -0.27 9.22
CA HIS A 52 -4.53 -1.36 10.17
C HIS A 52 -5.86 -2.15 10.13
N HIS A 53 -6.52 -2.27 8.98
CA HIS A 53 -7.58 -3.25 8.84
C HIS A 53 -7.00 -4.68 8.90
N PHE A 54 -7.79 -5.61 9.45
CA PHE A 54 -7.33 -6.96 9.79
C PHE A 54 -6.77 -7.73 8.59
N ASP A 55 -7.31 -7.50 7.41
CA ASP A 55 -6.91 -8.14 6.16
C ASP A 55 -5.59 -7.58 5.58
N HIS A 56 -5.09 -6.45 6.08
CA HIS A 56 -3.77 -5.89 5.74
C HIS A 56 -2.68 -6.22 6.76
N VAL A 57 -3.05 -6.67 7.97
CA VAL A 57 -2.10 -6.88 9.07
C VAL A 57 -2.18 -8.27 9.72
N GLY A 58 -3.01 -9.18 9.24
CA GLY A 58 -3.23 -10.49 9.87
C GLY A 58 -1.98 -11.35 9.98
N ALA A 59 -1.00 -11.20 9.10
CA ALA A 59 0.29 -11.87 9.17
C ALA A 59 1.43 -10.98 9.72
N LEU A 60 1.17 -9.69 10.05
CA LEU A 60 2.19 -8.70 10.39
C LEU A 60 3.11 -9.17 11.52
N ASP A 61 2.57 -9.61 12.65
CA ASP A 61 3.37 -10.00 13.81
C ASP A 61 4.28 -11.20 13.50
N LYS A 62 3.77 -12.19 12.76
CA LYS A 62 4.56 -13.35 12.31
C LYS A 62 5.69 -12.95 11.38
N MET A 63 5.44 -11.99 10.49
CA MET A 63 6.45 -11.49 9.56
C MET A 63 7.50 -10.65 10.29
N LYS A 64 7.10 -9.80 11.24
CA LYS A 64 8.01 -9.04 12.10
C LYS A 64 8.93 -9.97 12.90
N GLU A 65 8.38 -10.98 13.53
CA GLU A 65 9.16 -11.97 14.28
C GLU A 65 10.15 -12.72 13.38
N LYS A 66 9.66 -13.24 12.25
CA LYS A 66 10.48 -14.04 11.32
C LYS A 66 11.67 -13.27 10.74
N TYR A 67 11.48 -11.99 10.41
CA TYR A 67 12.53 -11.17 9.77
C TYR A 67 13.20 -10.20 10.73
N ASN A 68 12.93 -10.34 12.04
CA ASN A 68 13.51 -9.50 13.09
C ASN A 68 13.28 -8.00 12.86
N ILE A 69 12.08 -7.64 12.40
CA ILE A 69 11.63 -6.26 12.22
C ILE A 69 10.86 -5.84 13.47
N THR A 70 11.36 -4.86 14.20
CA THR A 70 10.78 -4.44 15.49
C THR A 70 9.55 -3.55 15.31
N LYS A 71 9.50 -2.78 14.22
CA LYS A 71 8.43 -1.82 13.95
C LYS A 71 8.14 -1.73 12.46
N GLU A 72 6.85 -1.76 12.09
CA GLU A 72 6.39 -1.39 10.75
C GLU A 72 6.60 0.11 10.49
N ASN A 73 6.65 0.48 9.23
CA ASN A 73 6.84 1.85 8.77
C ASN A 73 8.09 2.51 9.37
N ASP A 74 9.13 1.70 9.66
CA ASP A 74 10.44 2.19 10.07
C ASP A 74 11.35 2.28 8.84
N PHE A 75 11.71 3.50 8.46
CA PHE A 75 12.54 3.78 7.29
C PHE A 75 14.04 3.87 7.60
N GLY A 76 14.44 3.68 8.87
CA GLY A 76 15.83 3.83 9.30
C GLY A 76 16.84 2.92 8.59
N ASN A 77 16.40 1.73 8.18
CA ASN A 77 17.21 0.75 7.45
C ASN A 77 16.88 0.69 5.95
N ILE A 78 15.95 1.52 5.47
CA ILE A 78 15.51 1.53 4.08
C ILE A 78 16.21 2.67 3.34
N GLY A 79 17.23 2.35 2.55
CA GLY A 79 17.97 3.33 1.74
C GLY A 79 17.28 3.73 0.42
N TRP A 80 15.95 3.56 0.31
CA TRP A 80 15.20 3.82 -0.91
C TRP A 80 14.46 5.17 -0.84
N ASN A 81 14.28 5.83 -1.98
CA ASN A 81 13.62 7.12 -2.07
C ASN A 81 12.09 6.96 -2.00
N ILE A 82 11.56 6.80 -0.79
CA ILE A 82 10.13 6.58 -0.52
C ILE A 82 9.56 7.83 0.16
N GLU A 83 8.50 8.38 -0.42
CA GLU A 83 7.68 9.39 0.20
C GLU A 83 6.48 8.72 0.89
N VAL A 84 6.24 9.04 2.14
CA VAL A 84 5.05 8.63 2.89
C VAL A 84 4.03 9.75 2.81
N ILE A 85 2.86 9.43 2.25
CA ILE A 85 1.78 10.40 2.05
C ILE A 85 0.60 9.99 2.91
N GLU A 86 0.19 10.86 3.82
CA GLU A 86 -1.07 10.67 4.55
C GLU A 86 -2.25 10.82 3.58
N THR A 87 -3.04 9.75 3.45
CA THR A 87 -4.21 9.67 2.57
C THR A 87 -5.43 9.15 3.34
N PRO A 88 -5.86 9.87 4.42
CA PRO A 88 -7.03 9.48 5.18
C PRO A 88 -8.29 9.51 4.31
N GLY A 89 -9.30 8.73 4.70
CA GLY A 89 -10.58 8.64 4.01
C GLY A 89 -11.21 7.26 4.13
N HIS A 90 -10.52 6.21 3.73
CA HIS A 90 -10.92 4.83 4.03
C HIS A 90 -10.76 4.54 5.53
N THR A 91 -9.58 4.85 6.06
CA THR A 91 -9.33 4.94 7.50
C THR A 91 -8.61 6.24 7.83
N LYS A 92 -8.61 6.62 9.11
CA LYS A 92 -7.91 7.80 9.60
C LYS A 92 -6.39 7.69 9.48
N ASP A 93 -5.86 6.47 9.58
CA ASP A 93 -4.41 6.16 9.55
C ASP A 93 -3.89 5.75 8.17
N SER A 94 -4.72 5.86 7.13
CA SER A 94 -4.33 5.46 5.77
C SER A 94 -3.12 6.22 5.24
N LEU A 95 -2.15 5.46 4.74
CA LEU A 95 -0.91 5.94 4.14
C LEU A 95 -0.78 5.43 2.71
N THR A 96 -0.20 6.24 1.86
CA THR A 96 0.29 5.85 0.52
C THR A 96 1.82 5.93 0.50
N PHE A 97 2.47 4.88 0.00
CA PHE A 97 3.93 4.84 -0.15
C PHE A 97 4.30 5.10 -1.61
N TYR A 98 4.96 6.23 -1.88
CA TYR A 98 5.41 6.59 -3.22
C TYR A 98 6.91 6.35 -3.40
N PHE A 99 7.27 5.35 -4.18
CA PHE A 99 8.62 5.01 -4.59
C PHE A 99 9.01 5.90 -5.78
N LYS A 100 9.62 7.06 -5.48
CA LYS A 100 9.82 8.14 -6.45
C LYS A 100 10.65 7.74 -7.67
N ASP A 101 11.75 7.04 -7.45
CA ASP A 101 12.68 6.65 -8.52
C ASP A 101 12.06 5.64 -9.50
N ASP A 102 11.07 4.89 -9.03
CA ASP A 102 10.44 3.79 -9.78
C ASP A 102 9.02 4.14 -10.26
N LYS A 103 8.51 5.35 -9.95
CA LYS A 103 7.16 5.82 -10.25
C LYS A 103 6.07 4.81 -9.85
N ALA A 104 6.15 4.29 -8.65
CA ALA A 104 5.22 3.30 -8.12
C ALA A 104 4.61 3.78 -6.81
N MET A 105 3.29 3.74 -6.67
CA MET A 105 2.54 4.03 -5.45
C MET A 105 1.82 2.78 -4.94
N PHE A 106 1.97 2.51 -3.65
CA PHE A 106 1.20 1.50 -2.93
C PHE A 106 0.16 2.24 -2.09
N THR A 107 -1.10 2.10 -2.45
CA THR A 107 -2.19 2.96 -1.97
C THR A 107 -3.08 2.30 -0.92
N GLY A 108 -2.87 0.99 -0.63
CA GLY A 108 -3.81 0.25 0.20
C GLY A 108 -5.23 0.44 -0.32
N ASP A 109 -6.16 0.71 0.58
CA ASP A 109 -7.57 0.88 0.26
C ASP A 109 -7.96 2.34 -0.03
N PHE A 110 -7.02 3.15 -0.49
CA PHE A 110 -7.31 4.52 -0.91
C PHE A 110 -7.80 4.59 -2.36
N ILE A 111 -7.00 4.11 -3.33
CA ILE A 111 -7.33 4.14 -4.76
C ILE A 111 -7.24 2.73 -5.33
N PHE A 112 -8.30 2.30 -6.00
CA PHE A 112 -8.38 1.08 -6.78
C PHE A 112 -8.55 1.40 -8.28
N GLN A 113 -8.48 0.38 -9.12
CA GLN A 113 -8.87 0.52 -10.52
C GLN A 113 -10.38 0.82 -10.62
N GLY A 114 -10.71 2.05 -10.99
CA GLY A 114 -12.09 2.51 -11.23
C GLY A 114 -12.92 2.83 -9.99
N THR A 115 -12.37 2.70 -8.77
CA THR A 115 -13.09 2.99 -7.51
C THR A 115 -12.14 3.39 -6.39
N ILE A 116 -12.70 3.64 -5.20
CA ILE A 116 -11.98 3.96 -3.96
C ILE A 116 -12.43 3.04 -2.83
N GLY A 117 -11.67 3.00 -1.74
CA GLY A 117 -12.05 2.33 -0.51
C GLY A 117 -13.34 2.89 0.10
N ARG A 118 -14.10 2.03 0.75
CA ARG A 118 -15.33 2.42 1.47
C ARG A 118 -15.00 3.40 2.61
N MET A 119 -15.93 4.28 2.92
CA MET A 119 -15.77 5.34 3.93
C MET A 119 -16.78 5.23 5.09
N ASP A 120 -17.56 4.17 5.12
CA ASP A 120 -18.68 3.96 6.06
C ASP A 120 -18.28 3.18 7.32
N LEU A 121 -17.00 2.82 7.47
CA LEU A 121 -16.46 2.20 8.69
C LEU A 121 -16.11 3.26 9.74
N SER A 122 -15.85 2.83 10.97
CA SER A 122 -15.75 3.70 12.16
C SER A 122 -14.78 4.88 12.05
N THR A 123 -13.73 4.78 11.21
CA THR A 123 -12.73 5.85 11.01
C THR A 123 -12.75 6.39 9.59
N GLY A 124 -13.73 5.98 8.78
CA GLY A 124 -13.91 6.46 7.42
C GLY A 124 -14.44 7.89 7.36
N SER A 125 -14.04 8.64 6.34
CA SER A 125 -14.42 10.05 6.16
C SER A 125 -14.49 10.40 4.67
N TYR A 126 -15.65 10.83 4.23
CA TYR A 126 -15.85 11.32 2.87
C TYR A 126 -15.01 12.59 2.59
N GLU A 127 -15.00 13.54 3.53
CA GLU A 127 -14.27 14.80 3.38
C GLU A 127 -12.75 14.53 3.27
N ASP A 128 -12.22 13.66 4.12
CA ASP A 128 -10.81 13.29 4.09
C ASP A 128 -10.46 12.55 2.79
N MET A 129 -11.34 11.66 2.30
CA MET A 129 -11.14 10.96 1.03
C MET A 129 -11.05 11.94 -0.14
N LEU A 130 -11.98 12.90 -0.21
CA LEU A 130 -11.97 13.92 -1.26
C LEU A 130 -10.69 14.77 -1.20
N ASN A 131 -10.31 15.24 0.00
CA ASN A 131 -9.09 16.01 0.20
C ASN A 131 -7.84 15.21 -0.19
N SER A 132 -7.81 13.91 0.13
CA SER A 132 -6.71 13.01 -0.24
C SER A 132 -6.62 12.82 -1.75
N LEU A 133 -7.74 12.65 -2.46
CA LEU A 133 -7.78 12.56 -3.92
C LEU A 133 -7.34 13.88 -4.58
N GLU A 134 -7.78 15.03 -4.08
CA GLU A 134 -7.37 16.34 -4.60
C GLU A 134 -5.86 16.57 -4.42
N LYS A 135 -5.26 16.09 -3.33
CA LYS A 135 -3.81 16.09 -3.12
C LYS A 135 -3.08 15.34 -4.25
N MET A 136 -3.63 14.22 -4.72
CA MET A 136 -3.02 13.39 -5.78
C MET A 136 -2.96 14.08 -7.15
N VAL A 137 -3.73 15.13 -7.38
CA VAL A 137 -3.67 15.93 -8.64
C VAL A 137 -2.29 16.52 -8.90
N ASN A 138 -1.52 16.79 -7.84
CA ASN A 138 -0.18 17.39 -7.90
C ASN A 138 0.93 16.37 -8.21
N TYR A 139 0.63 15.08 -8.25
CA TYR A 139 1.60 14.03 -8.55
C TYR A 139 1.67 13.73 -10.06
N PRO A 140 2.81 13.20 -10.55
CA PRO A 140 2.94 12.77 -11.95
C PRO A 140 1.84 11.77 -12.34
N LYS A 141 1.27 11.97 -13.53
CA LYS A 141 0.13 11.17 -14.00
C LYS A 141 0.51 9.76 -14.44
N ASP A 142 1.77 9.53 -14.72
CA ASP A 142 2.33 8.26 -15.22
C ASP A 142 2.81 7.32 -14.09
N ILE A 143 2.37 7.57 -12.85
CA ILE A 143 2.68 6.71 -11.71
C ILE A 143 1.81 5.45 -11.76
N ASP A 144 2.45 4.28 -11.67
CA ASP A 144 1.79 2.98 -11.47
C ASP A 144 1.22 2.92 -10.04
N VAL A 145 -0.05 2.54 -9.91
CA VAL A 145 -0.76 2.40 -8.64
C VAL A 145 -0.97 0.93 -8.33
N TYR A 146 -0.49 0.51 -7.16
CA TYR A 146 -0.59 -0.84 -6.60
C TYR A 146 -1.55 -0.82 -5.41
N PRO A 147 -2.82 -1.20 -5.61
CA PRO A 147 -3.86 -1.11 -4.58
C PRO A 147 -3.84 -2.28 -3.60
N GLY A 148 -4.55 -2.13 -2.47
CA GLY A 148 -4.77 -3.20 -1.50
C GLY A 148 -5.62 -4.35 -2.04
N HIS A 149 -6.49 -4.09 -3.02
CA HIS A 149 -7.32 -5.12 -3.68
C HIS A 149 -7.37 -4.90 -5.19
N GLY A 150 -7.52 -6.02 -5.93
CA GLY A 150 -7.70 -5.99 -7.38
C GLY A 150 -6.43 -5.71 -8.18
N GLU A 151 -6.59 -5.19 -9.39
CA GLU A 151 -5.49 -5.01 -10.33
C GLU A 151 -4.82 -3.64 -10.19
N LYS A 152 -3.55 -3.58 -10.62
CA LYS A 152 -2.83 -2.31 -10.72
C LYS A 152 -3.47 -1.37 -11.74
N THR A 153 -3.31 -0.08 -11.52
CA THR A 153 -3.76 0.96 -12.44
C THR A 153 -2.73 2.08 -12.57
N VAL A 154 -3.10 3.21 -13.15
CA VAL A 154 -2.25 4.40 -13.33
C VAL A 154 -2.93 5.62 -12.74
N LEU A 155 -2.21 6.40 -11.94
CA LEU A 155 -2.76 7.52 -11.19
C LEU A 155 -3.53 8.52 -12.06
N GLY A 156 -2.99 8.89 -13.20
CA GLY A 156 -3.61 9.84 -14.13
C GLY A 156 -4.89 9.35 -14.80
N LEU A 157 -5.13 8.03 -14.83
CA LEU A 157 -6.38 7.45 -15.33
C LEU A 157 -7.48 7.50 -14.29
N GLU A 158 -7.13 7.41 -13.01
CA GLU A 158 -8.11 7.27 -11.92
C GLU A 158 -8.51 8.61 -11.31
N ILE A 159 -7.57 9.48 -10.98
CA ILE A 159 -7.84 10.72 -10.23
C ILE A 159 -8.97 11.57 -10.81
N PRO A 160 -9.02 11.89 -12.11
CA PRO A 160 -10.10 12.71 -12.66
C PRO A 160 -11.49 12.06 -12.51
N LYS A 161 -11.56 10.73 -12.68
CA LYS A 161 -12.83 9.98 -12.58
C LYS A 161 -13.30 9.92 -11.12
N LEU A 162 -12.38 9.62 -10.19
CA LEU A 162 -12.70 9.43 -8.78
C LEU A 162 -13.13 10.75 -8.12
N ILE A 163 -12.48 11.86 -8.43
CA ILE A 163 -12.89 13.19 -7.98
C ILE A 163 -14.30 13.54 -8.50
N ASN A 164 -14.56 13.29 -9.80
CA ASN A 164 -15.89 13.54 -10.37
C ASN A 164 -16.99 12.63 -9.78
N TYR A 165 -16.64 11.42 -9.37
CA TYR A 165 -17.57 10.50 -8.71
C TYR A 165 -17.99 10.99 -7.32
N LEU A 166 -17.08 11.66 -6.60
CA LEU A 166 -17.34 12.18 -5.26
C LEU A 166 -17.96 13.59 -5.25
N LYS A 167 -17.88 14.38 -6.30
CA LYS A 167 -18.50 15.73 -6.42
C LYS A 167 -19.88 15.68 -7.00
#